data_2d56e050dca0fba0447057b48b18dd02
#
_entry.id   2d56e050dca0fba0447057b48b18dd02
#
_cell.length_a   1.000
_cell.length_b   1.000
_cell.length_c   1.000
_cell.angle_alpha   90.00
_cell.angle_beta   90.00
_cell.angle_gamma   90.00
#
_symmetry.space_group_name_H-M   'P 1'
#
loop_
_entity.id
_entity.type
_entity.pdbx_description
1 polymer ?
#
loop_
_entity_poly.entity_id
_entity_poly.type
_entity_poly.pdbx_seq_one_letter_code
_entity_poly.pdbx_strand_id
1 'polypeptide(L)'
;VRNSSHLAEAYVQLGGICLHRGDLEGCLRYNEEAANCRAKFPVPWSNIGFVHLQQGEPKKAITALEKALKWDPDFIQAMATLGAAYYMDGQYDESIKISEKAIEKQPGFAPAWNNLSLAWFEKGDYDKAAEYADKAVEFGFEVRPEYLEDIAAHRNK
;
A
#
# COMPACT_ATOMS: atom_id res chain seq x y z
N VAL A 1 11.63 -15.59 -25.34
CA VAL A 1 11.94 -14.42 -24.50
C VAL A 1 10.92 -13.33 -24.69
N ARG A 2 10.63 -12.90 -25.93
CA ARG A 2 9.59 -11.90 -26.23
C ARG A 2 8.21 -12.36 -25.76
N ASN A 3 7.89 -13.64 -25.97
CA ASN A 3 6.61 -14.21 -25.57
C ASN A 3 6.39 -14.21 -24.06
N SER A 4 7.46 -14.43 -23.28
CA SER A 4 7.39 -14.44 -21.81
C SER A 4 7.08 -13.06 -21.24
N SER A 5 7.65 -12.01 -21.83
CA SER A 5 7.40 -10.63 -21.39
C SER A 5 5.95 -10.21 -21.65
N HIS A 6 5.47 -10.43 -22.89
CA HIS A 6 4.07 -10.14 -23.25
C HIS A 6 3.09 -10.99 -22.47
N LEU A 7 3.45 -12.26 -22.21
CA LEU A 7 2.62 -13.15 -21.42
C LEU A 7 2.51 -12.67 -19.97
N ALA A 8 3.62 -12.21 -19.38
CA ALA A 8 3.60 -11.64 -18.02
C ALA A 8 2.69 -10.43 -17.93
N GLU A 9 2.77 -9.52 -18.90
CA GLU A 9 1.90 -8.34 -18.96
C GLU A 9 0.43 -8.73 -19.12
N ALA A 10 0.13 -9.73 -19.96
CA ALA A 10 -1.23 -10.24 -20.13
C ALA A 10 -1.79 -10.82 -18.84
N TYR A 11 -0.98 -11.56 -18.10
CA TYR A 11 -1.40 -12.08 -16.79
C TYR A 11 -1.68 -10.94 -15.78
N VAL A 12 -0.86 -9.90 -15.76
CA VAL A 12 -1.11 -8.73 -14.91
C VAL A 12 -2.45 -8.09 -15.26
N GLN A 13 -2.74 -7.94 -16.55
CA GLN A 13 -4.03 -7.37 -16.99
C GLN A 13 -5.21 -8.26 -16.58
N LEU A 14 -5.08 -9.58 -16.73
CA LEU A 14 -6.12 -10.53 -16.28
C LEU A 14 -6.33 -10.44 -14.78
N GLY A 15 -5.25 -10.32 -14.01
CA GLY A 15 -5.31 -10.11 -12.56
C GLY A 15 -6.06 -8.83 -12.21
N GLY A 16 -5.83 -7.75 -12.96
CA GLY A 16 -6.53 -6.48 -12.79
C GLY A 16 -8.03 -6.60 -13.04
N ILE A 17 -8.42 -7.35 -14.05
CA ILE A 17 -9.84 -7.63 -14.34
C ILE A 17 -10.47 -8.39 -13.18
N CYS A 18 -9.80 -9.41 -12.67
CA CYS A 18 -10.26 -10.17 -11.51
C CYS A 18 -10.44 -9.28 -10.28
N LEU A 19 -9.48 -8.41 -10.02
CA LEU A 19 -9.54 -7.47 -8.90
C LEU A 19 -10.75 -6.55 -9.03
N HIS A 20 -10.98 -6.02 -10.21
CA HIS A 20 -12.11 -5.13 -10.48
C HIS A 20 -13.47 -5.83 -10.26
N ARG A 21 -13.51 -7.14 -10.47
CA ARG A 21 -14.71 -7.96 -10.22
C ARG A 21 -14.82 -8.46 -8.79
N GLY A 22 -13.86 -8.14 -7.93
CA GLY A 22 -13.82 -8.63 -6.56
C GLY A 22 -13.29 -10.05 -6.41
N ASP A 23 -12.72 -10.62 -7.47
CA ASP A 23 -12.12 -11.96 -7.45
C ASP A 23 -10.66 -11.88 -7.00
N LEU A 24 -10.44 -11.84 -5.69
CA LEU A 24 -9.11 -11.73 -5.10
C LEU A 24 -8.25 -12.97 -5.41
N GLU A 25 -8.84 -14.16 -5.38
CA GLU A 25 -8.12 -15.40 -5.68
C GLU A 25 -7.64 -15.43 -7.14
N GLY A 26 -8.49 -15.00 -8.07
CA GLY A 26 -8.12 -14.89 -9.48
C GLY A 26 -7.01 -13.88 -9.70
N CYS A 27 -7.12 -12.73 -9.04
CA CYS A 27 -6.07 -11.70 -9.09
C CYS A 27 -4.73 -12.25 -8.60
N LEU A 28 -4.73 -12.93 -7.46
CA LEU A 28 -3.53 -13.53 -6.88
C LEU A 28 -2.90 -14.54 -7.84
N ARG A 29 -3.69 -15.48 -8.35
CA ARG A 29 -3.21 -16.53 -9.24
C ARG A 29 -2.59 -15.97 -10.53
N TYR A 30 -3.25 -15.00 -11.18
CA TYR A 30 -2.71 -14.41 -12.40
C TYR A 30 -1.43 -13.62 -12.16
N ASN A 31 -1.31 -12.91 -11.05
CA ASN A 31 -0.08 -12.19 -10.72
C ASN A 31 1.06 -13.15 -10.33
N GLU A 32 0.77 -14.27 -9.70
CA GLU A 32 1.76 -15.33 -9.46
C GLU A 32 2.29 -15.88 -10.79
N GLU A 33 1.41 -16.14 -11.75
CA GLU A 33 1.82 -16.58 -13.10
C GLU A 33 2.68 -15.51 -13.79
N ALA A 34 2.31 -14.24 -13.67
CA ALA A 34 3.11 -13.14 -14.23
C ALA A 34 4.52 -13.12 -13.62
N ALA A 35 4.62 -13.28 -12.30
CA ALA A 35 5.89 -13.32 -11.60
C ALA A 35 6.75 -14.51 -12.04
N ASN A 36 6.13 -15.65 -12.34
CA ASN A 36 6.83 -16.84 -12.84
C ASN A 36 7.32 -16.67 -14.28
N CYS A 37 6.58 -15.93 -15.09
CA CYS A 37 6.93 -15.71 -16.49
C CYS A 37 8.09 -14.72 -16.69
N ARG A 38 8.25 -13.77 -15.77
CA ARG A 38 9.24 -12.69 -15.90
C ARG A 38 9.93 -12.44 -14.57
N ALA A 39 11.22 -12.75 -14.51
CA ALA A 39 12.05 -12.50 -13.34
C ALA A 39 12.21 -10.98 -13.12
N LYS A 40 12.32 -10.56 -11.88
CA LYS A 40 12.57 -9.16 -11.48
C LYS A 40 11.49 -8.18 -12.00
N PHE A 41 10.27 -8.65 -12.12
CA PHE A 41 9.14 -7.84 -12.53
C PHE A 41 8.39 -7.37 -11.28
N PRO A 42 8.53 -6.07 -10.89
CA PRO A 42 7.99 -5.60 -9.60
C PRO A 42 6.46 -5.55 -9.55
N VAL A 43 5.79 -5.27 -10.67
CA VAL A 43 4.35 -5.05 -10.70
C VAL A 43 3.53 -6.22 -10.15
N PRO A 44 3.77 -7.49 -10.56
CA PRO A 44 3.01 -8.60 -9.98
C PRO A 44 3.18 -8.71 -8.46
N TRP A 45 4.38 -8.47 -7.95
CA TRP A 45 4.64 -8.56 -6.50
C TRP A 45 3.90 -7.48 -5.73
N SER A 46 3.81 -6.27 -6.29
CA SER A 46 3.00 -5.20 -5.68
C SER A 46 1.52 -5.58 -5.65
N ASN A 47 1.00 -6.15 -6.73
CA ASN A 47 -0.39 -6.60 -6.81
C ASN A 47 -0.66 -7.75 -5.83
N ILE A 48 0.25 -8.72 -5.72
CA ILE A 48 0.16 -9.82 -4.75
C ILE A 48 0.10 -9.26 -3.33
N GLY A 49 0.96 -8.31 -3.02
CA GLY A 49 0.96 -7.63 -1.72
C GLY A 49 -0.37 -6.95 -1.42
N PHE A 50 -0.91 -6.24 -2.39
CA PHE A 50 -2.21 -5.59 -2.25
C PHE A 50 -3.33 -6.61 -1.97
N VAL A 51 -3.36 -7.72 -2.69
CA VAL A 51 -4.36 -8.77 -2.47
C VAL A 51 -4.25 -9.35 -1.05
N HIS A 52 -3.03 -9.68 -0.61
CA HIS A 52 -2.83 -10.19 0.75
C HIS A 52 -3.28 -9.19 1.81
N LEU A 53 -3.05 -7.90 1.58
CA LEU A 53 -3.53 -6.85 2.48
C LEU A 53 -5.06 -6.85 2.54
N GLN A 54 -5.74 -6.96 1.40
CA GLN A 54 -7.21 -7.04 1.34
C GLN A 54 -7.75 -8.29 2.04
N GLN A 55 -6.99 -9.37 2.05
CA GLN A 55 -7.34 -10.60 2.73
C GLN A 55 -7.05 -10.59 4.23
N GLY A 56 -6.49 -9.49 4.75
CA GLY A 56 -6.13 -9.38 6.16
C GLY A 56 -4.88 -10.17 6.54
N GLU A 57 -3.97 -10.36 5.58
CA GLU A 57 -2.72 -11.10 5.80
C GLU A 57 -1.50 -10.17 5.64
N PRO A 58 -1.26 -9.27 6.62
CA PRO A 58 -0.24 -8.24 6.49
C PRO A 58 1.17 -8.78 6.34
N LYS A 59 1.51 -9.88 6.99
CA LYS A 59 2.87 -10.46 6.89
C LYS A 59 3.17 -10.98 5.49
N LYS A 60 2.21 -11.61 4.85
CA LYS A 60 2.35 -12.05 3.45
C LYS A 60 2.44 -10.85 2.51
N ALA A 61 1.65 -9.81 2.78
CA ALA A 61 1.71 -8.56 2.02
C ALA A 61 3.11 -7.92 2.11
N ILE A 62 3.67 -7.83 3.31
CA ILE A 62 5.00 -7.27 3.54
C ILE A 62 6.05 -8.01 2.70
N THR A 63 6.05 -9.34 2.74
CA THR A 63 7.00 -10.15 1.99
C THR A 63 6.94 -9.86 0.48
N ALA A 64 5.74 -9.82 -0.08
CA ALA A 64 5.55 -9.54 -1.52
C ALA A 64 5.97 -8.12 -1.89
N LEU A 65 5.62 -7.14 -1.06
CA LEU A 65 5.94 -5.73 -1.31
C LEU A 65 7.43 -5.43 -1.18
N GLU A 66 8.12 -6.09 -0.26
CA GLU A 66 9.57 -5.99 -0.16
C GLU A 66 10.24 -6.51 -1.43
N LYS A 67 9.72 -7.59 -2.05
CA LYS A 67 10.20 -8.07 -3.34
C LYS A 67 9.97 -7.05 -4.44
N ALA A 68 8.78 -6.44 -4.49
CA ALA A 68 8.49 -5.40 -5.48
C ALA A 68 9.50 -4.24 -5.37
N LEU A 69 9.77 -3.77 -4.15
CA LEU A 69 10.69 -2.66 -3.90
C LEU A 69 12.16 -3.05 -4.09
N LYS A 70 12.49 -4.32 -3.97
CA LYS A 70 13.84 -4.82 -4.29
C LYS A 70 14.15 -4.62 -5.78
N TRP A 71 13.17 -4.89 -6.64
CA TRP A 71 13.34 -4.76 -8.10
C TRP A 71 13.07 -3.35 -8.62
N ASP A 72 12.21 -2.57 -7.94
CA ASP A 72 11.95 -1.16 -8.24
C ASP A 72 11.87 -0.37 -6.92
N PRO A 73 13.01 0.15 -6.44
CA PRO A 73 13.05 0.91 -5.17
C PRO A 73 12.21 2.20 -5.17
N ASP A 74 11.84 2.70 -6.34
CA ASP A 74 11.07 3.94 -6.50
C ASP A 74 9.57 3.70 -6.75
N PHE A 75 9.12 2.47 -6.62
CA PHE A 75 7.73 2.08 -6.87
C PHE A 75 6.81 2.61 -5.75
N ILE A 76 6.28 3.81 -5.96
CA ILE A 76 5.54 4.53 -4.91
C ILE A 76 4.26 3.83 -4.45
N GLN A 77 3.54 3.16 -5.36
CA GLN A 77 2.34 2.39 -5.02
C GLN A 77 2.69 1.25 -4.05
N ALA A 78 3.80 0.57 -4.31
CA ALA A 78 4.28 -0.50 -3.42
C ALA A 78 4.68 0.07 -2.05
N MET A 79 5.29 1.25 -2.00
CA MET A 79 5.63 1.92 -0.73
C MET A 79 4.38 2.21 0.09
N ALA A 80 3.33 2.76 -0.53
CA ALA A 80 2.09 3.08 0.18
C ALA A 80 1.39 1.81 0.68
N THR A 81 1.32 0.78 -0.14
CA THR A 81 0.73 -0.50 0.27
C THR A 81 1.54 -1.16 1.40
N LEU A 82 2.87 -1.06 1.33
CA LEU A 82 3.74 -1.56 2.39
C LEU A 82 3.53 -0.79 3.70
N GLY A 83 3.37 0.54 3.62
CA GLY A 83 3.04 1.35 4.79
C GLY A 83 1.74 0.90 5.46
N ALA A 84 0.72 0.63 4.66
CA ALA A 84 -0.56 0.10 5.16
C ALA A 84 -0.40 -1.30 5.76
N ALA A 85 0.42 -2.15 5.15
CA ALA A 85 0.68 -3.50 5.65
C ALA A 85 1.44 -3.48 6.99
N TYR A 86 2.45 -2.64 7.12
CA TYR A 86 3.14 -2.45 8.39
C TYR A 86 2.19 -1.93 9.48
N TYR A 87 1.34 -0.96 9.13
CA TYR A 87 0.33 -0.45 10.07
C TYR A 87 -0.59 -1.58 10.55
N MET A 88 -1.12 -2.37 9.63
CA MET A 88 -2.01 -3.48 9.96
C MET A 88 -1.32 -4.54 10.84
N ASP A 89 -0.01 -4.73 10.67
CA ASP A 89 0.78 -5.69 11.45
C ASP A 89 1.26 -5.10 12.80
N GLY A 90 0.90 -3.86 13.11
CA GLY A 90 1.31 -3.20 14.35
C GLY A 90 2.72 -2.62 14.32
N GLN A 91 3.38 -2.61 13.19
CA GLN A 91 4.72 -2.06 12.99
C GLN A 91 4.63 -0.59 12.61
N TYR A 92 4.22 0.25 13.55
CA TYR A 92 3.93 1.66 13.30
C TYR A 92 5.17 2.47 12.90
N ASP A 93 6.32 2.20 13.51
CA ASP A 93 7.56 2.90 13.16
C ASP A 93 8.01 2.59 11.74
N GLU A 94 7.88 1.33 11.31
CA GLU A 94 8.20 0.93 9.94
C GLU A 94 7.22 1.57 8.94
N SER A 95 5.94 1.62 9.30
CA SER A 95 4.92 2.31 8.50
C SER A 95 5.28 3.79 8.29
N ILE A 96 5.66 4.48 9.35
CA ILE A 96 6.08 5.88 9.31
C ILE A 96 7.27 6.05 8.38
N LYS A 97 8.28 5.23 8.54
CA LYS A 97 9.52 5.29 7.76
C LYS A 97 9.29 5.17 6.26
N ILE A 98 8.54 4.15 5.84
CA ILE A 98 8.28 3.94 4.40
C ILE A 98 7.34 5.01 3.84
N SER A 99 6.40 5.49 4.63
CA SER A 99 5.49 6.56 4.23
C SER A 99 6.21 7.90 4.05
N GLU A 100 7.14 8.23 4.94
CA GLU A 100 8.00 9.42 4.80
C GLU A 100 8.83 9.35 3.53
N LYS A 101 9.38 8.17 3.22
CA LYS A 101 10.14 7.93 2.00
C LYS A 101 9.27 8.15 0.74
N ALA A 102 8.02 7.69 0.77
CA ALA A 102 7.08 7.91 -0.33
C ALA A 102 6.80 9.40 -0.54
N ILE A 103 6.64 10.18 0.53
CA ILE A 103 6.41 11.62 0.47
C ILE A 103 7.63 12.37 -0.06
N GLU A 104 8.84 11.94 0.28
CA GLU A 104 10.06 12.53 -0.27
C GLU A 104 10.09 12.40 -1.80
N LYS A 105 9.62 11.27 -2.31
CA LYS A 105 9.58 11.03 -3.77
C LYS A 105 8.44 11.78 -4.44
N GLN A 106 7.27 11.82 -3.82
CA GLN A 106 6.09 12.49 -4.35
C GLN A 106 5.32 13.15 -3.21
N PRO A 107 5.59 14.46 -2.94
CA PRO A 107 4.96 15.17 -1.81
C PRO A 107 3.44 15.21 -1.81
N GLY A 108 2.81 15.08 -2.98
CA GLY A 108 1.35 15.06 -3.11
C GLY A 108 0.72 13.68 -3.08
N PHE A 109 1.48 12.65 -2.72
CA PHE A 109 0.95 11.28 -2.72
C PHE A 109 0.09 11.02 -1.48
N ALA A 110 -1.21 11.25 -1.62
CA ALA A 110 -2.18 11.25 -0.53
C ALA A 110 -2.21 9.97 0.31
N PRO A 111 -2.12 8.74 -0.27
CA PRO A 111 -2.13 7.53 0.56
C PRO A 111 -1.03 7.46 1.60
N ALA A 112 0.16 8.00 1.30
CA ALA A 112 1.27 8.02 2.27
C ALA A 112 0.97 8.96 3.45
N TRP A 113 0.35 10.11 3.19
CA TRP A 113 -0.09 11.02 4.26
C TRP A 113 -1.13 10.36 5.15
N ASN A 114 -2.06 9.62 4.57
CA ASN A 114 -3.06 8.87 5.35
C ASN A 114 -2.40 7.80 6.23
N ASN A 115 -1.43 7.07 5.69
CA ASN A 115 -0.70 6.05 6.47
C ASN A 115 0.03 6.69 7.66
N LEU A 116 0.67 7.85 7.45
CA LEU A 116 1.33 8.59 8.53
C LEU A 116 0.33 9.00 9.62
N SER A 117 -0.83 9.52 9.22
CA SER A 117 -1.86 9.89 10.17
C SER A 117 -2.26 8.70 11.05
N LEU A 118 -2.57 7.57 10.43
CA LEU A 118 -2.99 6.37 11.15
C LEU A 118 -1.92 5.86 12.11
N ALA A 119 -0.67 5.82 11.67
CA ALA A 119 0.43 5.34 12.50
C ALA A 119 0.69 6.24 13.71
N TRP A 120 0.67 7.55 13.52
CA TRP A 120 0.84 8.50 14.63
C TRP A 120 -0.33 8.48 15.60
N PHE A 121 -1.56 8.25 15.09
CA PHE A 121 -2.72 8.06 15.96
C PHE A 121 -2.50 6.88 16.92
N GLU A 122 -2.07 5.74 16.40
CA GLU A 122 -1.80 4.55 17.22
C GLU A 122 -0.67 4.77 18.22
N LYS A 123 0.29 5.64 17.90
CA LYS A 123 1.38 6.00 18.80
C LYS A 123 0.97 7.05 19.85
N GLY A 124 -0.27 7.56 19.75
CA GLY A 124 -0.80 8.54 20.70
C GLY A 124 -0.47 10.00 20.40
N ASP A 125 0.16 10.29 19.28
CA ASP A 125 0.43 11.67 18.86
C ASP A 125 -0.73 12.16 17.97
N TYR A 126 -1.78 12.63 18.62
CA TYR A 126 -3.02 13.03 17.93
C TYR A 126 -2.88 14.34 17.17
N ASP A 127 -1.95 15.20 17.56
CA ASP A 127 -1.65 16.43 16.81
C ASP A 127 -1.04 16.11 15.45
N LYS A 128 -0.06 15.22 15.41
CA LYS A 128 0.51 14.74 14.14
C LYS A 128 -0.54 13.98 13.32
N ALA A 129 -1.35 13.15 13.96
CA ALA A 129 -2.41 12.43 13.26
C ALA A 129 -3.36 13.41 12.56
N ALA A 130 -3.75 14.49 13.23
CA ALA A 130 -4.61 15.52 12.63
C ALA A 130 -3.92 16.26 11.48
N GLU A 131 -2.68 16.67 11.66
CA GLU A 131 -1.90 17.36 10.64
C GLU A 131 -1.78 16.52 9.36
N TYR A 132 -1.44 15.25 9.51
CA TYR A 132 -1.26 14.35 8.37
C TYR A 132 -2.58 13.95 7.72
N ALA A 133 -3.66 13.85 8.50
CA ALA A 133 -5.00 13.64 7.94
C ALA A 133 -5.42 14.83 7.07
N ASP A 134 -5.15 16.06 7.53
CA ASP A 134 -5.42 17.27 6.76
C ASP A 134 -4.63 17.29 5.45
N LYS A 135 -3.37 16.87 5.48
CA LYS A 135 -2.55 16.74 4.27
C LYS A 135 -3.12 15.70 3.30
N ALA A 136 -3.57 14.56 3.81
CA ALA A 136 -4.20 13.54 2.99
C ALA A 136 -5.43 14.09 2.27
N VAL A 137 -6.29 14.81 2.99
CA VAL A 137 -7.48 15.45 2.42
C VAL A 137 -7.10 16.51 1.38
N GLU A 138 -6.10 17.34 1.69
CA GLU A 138 -5.60 18.38 0.77
C GLU A 138 -5.18 17.76 -0.56
N PHE A 139 -4.57 16.58 -0.55
CA PHE A 139 -4.10 15.89 -1.75
C PHE A 139 -5.12 14.89 -2.32
N GLY A 140 -6.39 14.96 -1.87
CA GLY A 140 -7.49 14.26 -2.51
C GLY A 140 -7.85 12.90 -1.93
N PHE A 141 -7.33 12.53 -0.77
CA PHE A 141 -7.70 11.28 -0.11
C PHE A 141 -9.02 11.45 0.66
N GLU A 142 -9.90 10.46 0.54
CA GLU A 142 -11.14 10.45 1.32
C GLU A 142 -10.88 9.85 2.70
N VAL A 143 -10.70 10.72 3.69
CA VAL A 143 -10.54 10.29 5.09
C VAL A 143 -11.93 10.11 5.70
N ARG A 144 -12.15 8.98 6.35
CA ARG A 144 -13.45 8.67 6.96
C ARG A 144 -13.80 9.69 8.05
N PRO A 145 -15.03 10.24 8.04
CA PRO A 145 -15.44 11.22 9.07
C PRO A 145 -15.31 10.72 10.49
N GLU A 146 -15.58 9.43 10.73
CA GLU A 146 -15.48 8.80 12.06
C GLU A 146 -14.04 8.88 12.59
N TYR A 147 -13.06 8.70 11.71
CA TYR A 147 -11.66 8.80 12.08
C TYR A 147 -11.26 10.23 12.46
N LEU A 148 -11.75 11.22 11.72
CA LEU A 148 -11.51 12.63 12.05
C LEU A 148 -12.15 13.00 13.38
N GLU A 149 -13.33 12.48 13.68
CA GLU A 149 -14.01 12.66 14.97
C GLU A 149 -13.20 12.02 16.10
N ASP A 150 -12.65 10.83 15.89
CA ASP A 150 -11.80 10.17 16.89
C ASP A 150 -10.54 10.98 17.20
N ILE A 151 -9.90 11.53 16.19
CA ILE A 151 -8.73 12.41 16.37
C ILE A 151 -9.13 13.62 17.23
N ALA A 152 -10.23 14.30 16.88
CA ALA A 152 -10.71 15.47 17.58
C ALA A 152 -11.03 15.15 19.05
N ALA A 153 -11.68 14.02 19.30
CA ALA A 153 -12.04 13.58 20.65
C ALA A 153 -10.79 13.36 21.51
N HIS A 154 -9.73 12.80 20.97
CA HIS A 154 -8.49 12.58 21.71
C HIS A 154 -7.69 13.87 21.95
N ARG A 155 -7.76 14.82 21.02
CA ARG A 155 -7.08 16.12 21.19
C ARG A 155 -7.75 16.99 22.24
N ASN A 156 -9.04 16.83 22.44
CA ASN A 156 -9.82 17.64 23.40
C ASN A 156 -9.80 17.09 24.83
N LYS A 157 -9.08 16.00 25.04
CA LYS A 157 -8.82 15.45 26.38
C LYS A 157 -7.51 15.98 26.92
#